data_1a6729ce59335ee6e5d9878606973aaa
#
_entry.id   1a6729ce59335ee6e5d9878606973aaa
#
_cell.length_a   1.000
_cell.length_b   1.000
_cell.length_c   1.000
_cell.angle_alpha   90.00
_cell.angle_beta   90.00
_cell.angle_gamma   90.00
#
_symmetry.space_group_name_H-M   'P 1'
#
loop_
_entity.id
_entity.type
_entity.pdbx_description
1 polymer ?
#
loop_
_entity_poly.entity_id
_entity_poly.type
_entity_poly.pdbx_seq_one_letter_code
_entity_poly.pdbx_strand_id
1 'polypeptide(L)'
;KVLHTPGHTLGGCCYYDEADSCCFCGDTIFNGSVGRTDFYSGSARALIDSIQKRIFTLPPDTKLYPGHNEKTTVAYEMKYNPCCR
;
A
#
# COMPACT_ATOMS: atom_id res chain seq x y z
N LYS A 1 -12.67 -6.87 1.97
CA LYS A 1 -11.96 -7.59 0.92
C LYS A 1 -10.47 -7.56 1.16
N VAL A 2 -9.83 -8.71 1.11
CA VAL A 2 -8.40 -8.84 1.35
C VAL A 2 -7.65 -8.72 0.01
N LEU A 3 -6.65 -7.84 -0.02
CA LEU A 3 -5.77 -7.67 -1.18
C LEU A 3 -4.39 -8.21 -0.80
N HIS A 4 -3.91 -9.22 -1.51
CA HIS A 4 -2.58 -9.75 -1.27
C HIS A 4 -1.52 -8.78 -1.81
N THR A 5 -0.68 -8.25 -0.93
CA THR A 5 0.32 -7.23 -1.27
C THR A 5 1.68 -7.64 -0.72
N PRO A 6 2.31 -8.67 -1.30
CA PRO A 6 3.62 -9.13 -0.82
C PRO A 6 4.71 -8.10 -1.12
N GLY A 7 5.77 -8.14 -0.34
CA GLY A 7 6.95 -7.30 -0.53
C GLY A 7 7.59 -6.89 0.77
N HIS A 8 6.82 -6.28 1.69
CA HIS A 8 7.29 -6.09 3.05
C HIS A 8 7.49 -7.47 3.70
N THR A 9 6.50 -8.34 3.54
CA THR A 9 6.61 -9.78 3.84
C THR A 9 5.92 -10.58 2.74
N LEU A 10 6.16 -11.87 2.69
CA LEU A 10 5.49 -12.76 1.73
C LEU A 10 3.98 -12.79 1.93
N GLY A 11 3.54 -12.77 3.18
CA GLY A 11 2.12 -12.84 3.52
C GLY A 11 1.44 -11.49 3.67
N GLY A 12 2.09 -10.40 3.24
CA GLY A 12 1.55 -9.06 3.38
C GLY A 12 0.22 -8.92 2.67
N CYS A 13 -0.71 -8.20 3.30
CA CYS A 13 -2.01 -7.93 2.69
C CYS A 13 -2.58 -6.62 3.20
N CYS A 14 -3.56 -6.11 2.45
CA CYS A 14 -4.34 -4.93 2.81
C CYS A 14 -5.81 -5.32 2.87
N TYR A 15 -6.58 -4.58 3.65
CA TYR A 15 -8.02 -4.82 3.79
C TYR A 15 -8.77 -3.64 3.19
N TYR A 16 -9.48 -3.88 2.10
CA TYR A 16 -10.22 -2.86 1.39
C TYR A 16 -11.69 -2.90 1.77
N ASP A 17 -12.22 -1.78 2.25
CA ASP A 17 -13.62 -1.59 2.55
C ASP A 17 -14.23 -0.67 1.49
N GLU A 18 -14.90 -1.27 0.53
CA GLU A 18 -15.49 -0.54 -0.59
C GLU A 18 -16.60 0.41 -0.13
N ALA A 19 -17.41 -0.02 0.83
CA ALA A 19 -18.53 0.78 1.32
C ALA A 19 -18.07 2.10 1.94
N ASP A 20 -16.96 2.06 2.68
CA ASP A 20 -16.39 3.25 3.32
C ASP A 20 -15.27 3.89 2.50
N SER A 21 -14.97 3.37 1.31
CA SER A 21 -13.92 3.87 0.43
C SER A 21 -12.58 4.02 1.15
N CYS A 22 -12.19 2.98 1.88
CA CYS A 22 -10.93 3.01 2.62
C CYS A 22 -10.22 1.66 2.56
N CYS A 23 -8.91 1.69 2.80
CA CYS A 23 -8.07 0.51 2.77
C CYS A 23 -7.08 0.56 3.93
N PHE A 24 -7.02 -0.52 4.70
CA PHE A 24 -6.09 -0.66 5.82
C PHE A 24 -4.84 -1.34 5.30
N CYS A 25 -3.74 -0.61 5.23
CA CYS A 25 -2.55 -1.00 4.47
C CYS A 25 -1.44 -1.62 5.30
N GLY A 26 -1.53 -1.57 6.65
CA GLY A 26 -0.44 -2.08 7.49
C GLY A 26 0.90 -1.45 7.10
N ASP A 27 1.87 -2.29 6.83
CA ASP A 27 3.22 -1.84 6.47
C ASP A 27 3.48 -1.90 4.96
N THR A 28 2.44 -1.87 4.13
CA THR A 28 2.59 -1.91 2.68
C THR A 28 2.96 -0.53 2.12
N ILE A 29 2.14 0.49 2.40
CA ILE A 29 2.37 1.83 1.89
C ILE A 29 2.09 2.83 3.00
N PHE A 30 2.91 3.88 3.05
CA PHE A 30 2.80 4.97 4.01
C PHE A 30 2.65 6.29 3.28
N ASN A 31 2.33 7.33 4.02
CA ASN A 31 2.29 8.68 3.47
C ASN A 31 3.70 9.08 3.02
N GLY A 32 3.93 9.08 1.71
CA GLY A 32 5.21 9.45 1.12
C GLY A 32 6.29 8.37 1.15
N SER A 33 5.94 7.14 1.56
CA SER A 33 6.92 6.06 1.67
C SER A 33 6.24 4.71 1.51
N VAL A 34 7.04 3.65 1.66
CA VAL A 34 6.54 2.26 1.62
C VAL A 34 7.21 1.47 2.74
N GLY A 35 6.69 0.28 2.99
CA GLY A 35 7.25 -0.61 4.02
C GLY A 35 8.67 -1.05 3.70
N ARG A 36 9.41 -1.42 4.74
CA ARG A 36 10.76 -1.96 4.59
C ARG A 36 10.72 -3.28 3.83
N THR A 37 11.76 -3.53 3.06
CA THR A 37 11.89 -4.77 2.28
C THR A 37 13.20 -5.49 2.54
N ASP A 38 13.96 -5.06 3.55
CA ASP A 38 15.26 -5.64 3.89
C ASP A 38 15.16 -6.82 4.87
N PHE A 39 13.94 -7.32 5.08
CA PHE A 39 13.72 -8.54 5.86
C PHE A 39 14.00 -9.78 5.00
N TYR A 40 14.14 -10.93 5.67
CA TYR A 40 14.41 -12.21 5.02
C TYR A 40 13.46 -12.52 3.87
N SER A 41 12.16 -12.27 4.04
CA SER A 41 11.15 -12.52 2.99
C SER A 41 10.72 -11.26 2.25
N GLY A 42 11.43 -10.15 2.44
CA GLY A 42 11.08 -8.89 1.80
C GLY A 42 11.59 -8.78 0.38
N SER A 43 10.89 -8.00 -0.43
CA SER A 43 11.28 -7.73 -1.82
C SER A 43 10.73 -6.36 -2.23
N ALA A 44 11.64 -5.43 -2.52
CA ALA A 44 11.26 -4.09 -2.99
C ALA A 44 10.46 -4.16 -4.29
N ARG A 45 10.88 -5.03 -5.22
CA ARG A 45 10.19 -5.19 -6.49
C ARG A 45 8.77 -5.71 -6.28
N ALA A 46 8.61 -6.74 -5.44
CA ALA A 46 7.29 -7.30 -5.15
C ALA A 46 6.40 -6.27 -4.48
N LEU A 47 6.94 -5.47 -3.58
CA LEU A 47 6.17 -4.45 -2.88
C LEU A 47 5.66 -3.37 -3.84
N ILE A 48 6.53 -2.83 -4.68
CA ILE A 48 6.12 -1.81 -5.66
C ILE A 48 5.11 -2.39 -6.64
N ASP A 49 5.33 -3.60 -7.12
CA ASP A 49 4.39 -4.29 -8.00
C ASP A 49 3.02 -4.46 -7.35
N SER A 50 2.99 -4.86 -6.08
CA SER A 50 1.76 -5.02 -5.31
C SER A 50 1.01 -3.69 -5.20
N ILE A 51 1.73 -2.62 -4.88
CA ILE A 51 1.12 -1.29 -4.74
C ILE A 51 0.51 -0.85 -6.07
N GLN A 52 1.26 -0.98 -7.15
CA GLN A 52 0.79 -0.54 -8.46
C GLN A 52 -0.39 -1.35 -8.96
N LYS A 53 -0.41 -2.66 -8.71
CA LYS A 53 -1.46 -3.54 -9.24
C LYS A 53 -2.65 -3.70 -8.31
N ARG A 54 -2.48 -3.52 -7.01
CA ARG A 54 -3.54 -3.77 -6.03
C ARG A 54 -4.06 -2.50 -5.37
N ILE A 55 -3.19 -1.53 -5.11
CA ILE A 55 -3.57 -0.30 -4.41
C ILE A 55 -3.92 0.80 -5.39
N PHE A 56 -3.06 1.03 -6.38
CA PHE A 56 -3.24 2.15 -7.32
C PHE A 56 -4.35 1.89 -8.34
N THR A 57 -4.94 0.70 -8.35
CA THR A 57 -6.10 0.40 -9.17
C THR A 57 -7.42 0.62 -8.42
N LEU A 58 -7.36 0.96 -7.14
CA LEU A 58 -8.55 1.34 -6.38
C LEU A 58 -8.98 2.76 -6.79
N PRO A 59 -10.24 3.14 -6.50
CA PRO A 59 -10.69 4.51 -6.80
C PRO A 59 -9.74 5.54 -6.20
N PRO A 60 -9.46 6.64 -6.91
CA PRO A 60 -8.46 7.63 -6.45
C PRO A 60 -8.78 8.27 -5.10
N ASP A 61 -10.04 8.38 -4.74
CA ASP A 61 -10.46 8.97 -3.47
C ASP A 61 -10.43 7.99 -2.30
N THR A 62 -9.99 6.75 -2.53
CA THR A 62 -9.85 5.77 -1.47
C THR A 62 -8.86 6.24 -0.43
N LYS A 63 -9.29 6.23 0.83
CA LYS A 63 -8.43 6.59 1.95
C LYS A 63 -7.55 5.40 2.32
N LEU A 64 -6.27 5.67 2.55
CA LEU A 64 -5.32 4.64 2.95
C LEU A 64 -4.93 4.87 4.40
N TYR A 65 -5.09 3.85 5.21
CA TYR A 65 -4.76 3.88 6.64
C TYR A 65 -3.54 2.98 6.87
N PRO A 66 -2.33 3.56 6.88
CA PRO A 66 -1.12 2.78 7.14
C PRO A 66 -1.03 2.35 8.60
N GLY A 67 -0.18 1.37 8.88
CA GLY A 67 0.12 0.96 10.25
C GLY A 67 0.90 2.00 11.03
N HIS A 68 1.64 2.86 10.32
CA HIS A 68 2.43 3.95 10.87
C HIS A 68 2.18 5.21 10.06
N ASN A 69 2.46 6.37 10.63
CA ASN A 69 2.33 7.66 9.97
C ASN A 69 0.86 8.02 9.72
N GLU A 70 0.65 9.10 8.98
CA GLU A 70 -0.66 9.66 8.76
C GLU A 70 -1.41 8.91 7.67
N LYS A 71 -2.74 8.98 7.72
CA LYS A 71 -3.58 8.51 6.63
C LYS A 71 -3.30 9.32 5.36
N THR A 72 -3.59 8.72 4.21
CA THR A 72 -3.39 9.35 2.92
C THR A 72 -4.48 8.88 1.95
N THR A 73 -4.31 9.12 0.66
CA THR A 73 -5.24 8.66 -0.37
C THR A 73 -4.49 8.02 -1.51
N VAL A 74 -5.19 7.20 -2.30
CA VAL A 74 -4.62 6.60 -3.51
C VAL A 74 -4.11 7.68 -4.45
N ALA A 75 -4.92 8.70 -4.72
CA ALA A 75 -4.55 9.79 -5.65
C ALA A 75 -3.27 10.51 -5.19
N TYR A 76 -3.16 10.80 -3.90
CA TYR A 76 -2.00 11.50 -3.37
C TYR A 76 -0.73 10.65 -3.54
N GLU A 77 -0.79 9.37 -3.20
CA GLU A 77 0.38 8.51 -3.28
C GLU A 77 0.78 8.21 -4.73
N MET A 78 -0.17 8.09 -5.63
CA MET A 78 0.15 7.93 -7.05
C MET A 78 0.95 9.12 -7.59
N LYS A 79 0.64 10.32 -7.11
CA LYS A 79 1.26 11.55 -7.60
C LYS A 79 2.56 11.88 -6.88
N TYR A 80 2.61 11.69 -5.57
CA TYR A 80 3.68 12.24 -4.76
C TYR A 80 4.59 11.22 -4.08
N ASN A 81 4.25 9.92 -4.07
CA ASN A 81 5.08 8.94 -3.39
C ASN A 81 6.30 8.60 -4.25
N PRO A 82 7.52 9.03 -3.85
CA PRO A 82 8.70 8.80 -4.68
C PRO A 82 9.12 7.34 -4.75
N CYS A 83 8.69 6.53 -3.77
CA CYS A 83 9.06 5.11 -3.71
C CYS A 83 8.27 4.27 -4.71
N CYS A 84 7.17 4.78 -5.25
CA CYS A 84 6.26 4.03 -6.13
C CYS A 84 6.40 4.41 -7.61
N ARG A 85 7.43 5.13 -7.95
CA ARG A 85 7.67 5.58 -9.32
C ARG A 85 8.62 4.67 -10.06
#